data_fd8aa3ae34878e6993d9895296df815f
#
_entry.id   fd8aa3ae34878e6993d9895296df815f
#
_cell.length_a   1.000
_cell.length_b   1.000
_cell.length_c   1.000
_cell.angle_alpha   90.00
_cell.angle_beta   90.00
_cell.angle_gamma   90.00
#
_symmetry.space_group_name_H-M   'P 1'
#
loop_
_entity.id
_entity.type
_entity.pdbx_description
1 polymer ?
#
loop_
_entity_poly.entity_id
_entity_poly.type
_entity_poly.pdbx_seq_one_letter_code
_entity_poly.pdbx_strand_id
1 'polypeptide(L)'
;MDFNNLIPELSVFDILQTKNFYEELGFKIEYERQEEKFVFMSFQDSQFMFEQIHDEGWNTGELIYPLGRGINFSITVDDIENLYTLVKSKKLEIY
;
A
#
# COMPACT_ATOMS: atom_id res chain seq x y z
N MET A 1 -13.30 -7.45 10.26
CA MET A 1 -12.72 -8.06 9.06
C MET A 1 -11.74 -9.15 9.45
N ASP A 2 -11.58 -10.11 8.57
CA ASP A 2 -10.64 -11.19 8.81
C ASP A 2 -9.25 -10.82 8.28
N PHE A 3 -8.23 -11.11 9.07
CA PHE A 3 -6.85 -10.89 8.65
C PHE A 3 -6.36 -12.10 7.87
N ASN A 4 -5.67 -11.84 6.75
CA ASN A 4 -4.98 -12.91 6.02
C ASN A 4 -3.81 -13.42 6.85
N ASN A 5 -3.45 -14.68 6.65
CA ASN A 5 -2.32 -15.25 7.39
C ASN A 5 -1.01 -14.57 7.04
N LEU A 6 -0.88 -14.13 5.80
CA LEU A 6 0.30 -13.39 5.35
C LEU A 6 -0.14 -12.00 4.92
N ILE A 7 0.43 -10.97 5.55
CA ILE A 7 0.16 -9.58 5.22
C ILE A 7 1.49 -8.87 5.09
N PRO A 8 1.86 -8.40 3.88
CA PRO A 8 3.08 -7.61 3.72
C PRO A 8 2.99 -6.30 4.48
N GLU A 9 4.09 -5.94 5.15
CA GLU A 9 4.24 -4.63 5.78
C GLU A 9 5.35 -3.90 5.03
N LEU A 10 4.99 -2.79 4.40
CA LEU A 10 5.87 -2.07 3.50
C LEU A 10 6.26 -0.73 4.11
N SER A 11 7.54 -0.40 4.00
CA SER A 11 8.05 0.91 4.43
C SER A 11 7.84 1.92 3.31
N VAL A 12 7.36 3.11 3.67
CA VAL A 12 7.11 4.19 2.70
C VAL A 12 7.73 5.48 3.19
N PHE A 13 7.98 6.42 2.27
CA PHE A 13 8.55 7.72 2.64
C PHE A 13 7.51 8.68 3.19
N ASP A 14 6.27 8.63 2.68
CA ASP A 14 5.21 9.56 3.06
C ASP A 14 3.90 8.79 3.16
N ILE A 15 3.45 8.55 4.40
CA ILE A 15 2.27 7.73 4.65
C ILE A 15 0.98 8.38 4.11
N LEU A 16 0.88 9.70 4.16
CA LEU A 16 -0.29 10.40 3.66
C LEU A 16 -0.42 10.25 2.14
N GLN A 17 0.68 10.41 1.43
CA GLN A 17 0.72 10.23 -0.01
C GLN A 17 0.37 8.78 -0.37
N THR A 18 0.89 7.82 0.37
CA THR A 18 0.62 6.40 0.16
C THR A 18 -0.87 6.09 0.35
N LYS A 19 -1.45 6.58 1.45
CA LYS A 19 -2.89 6.39 1.72
C LYS A 19 -3.73 6.93 0.57
N ASN A 20 -3.46 8.17 0.17
CA ASN A 20 -4.24 8.81 -0.88
C ASN A 20 -4.14 8.06 -2.20
N PHE A 21 -2.94 7.60 -2.54
CA PHE A 21 -2.72 6.84 -3.77
C PHE A 21 -3.56 5.56 -3.79
N TYR A 22 -3.49 4.78 -2.71
CA TYR A 22 -4.21 3.50 -2.67
C TYR A 22 -5.71 3.68 -2.51
N GLU A 23 -6.16 4.71 -1.80
CA GLU A 23 -7.59 5.01 -1.72
C GLU A 23 -8.16 5.36 -3.09
N GLU A 24 -7.40 6.06 -3.93
CA GLU A 24 -7.83 6.36 -5.29
C GLU A 24 -7.95 5.11 -6.17
N LEU A 25 -7.18 4.06 -5.86
CA LEU A 25 -7.28 2.79 -6.57
C LEU A 25 -8.44 1.92 -6.07
N GLY A 26 -9.09 2.32 -4.99
CA GLY A 26 -10.20 1.58 -4.45
C GLY A 26 -9.90 0.83 -3.16
N PHE A 27 -8.68 0.93 -2.64
CA PHE A 27 -8.35 0.35 -1.35
C PHE A 27 -9.05 1.12 -0.24
N LYS A 28 -9.43 0.43 0.81
CA LYS A 28 -10.04 1.08 1.98
C LYS A 28 -9.14 0.92 3.19
N ILE A 29 -9.23 1.90 4.08
CA ILE A 29 -8.52 1.86 5.35
C ILE A 29 -9.32 0.99 6.31
N GLU A 30 -8.71 -0.10 6.77
CA GLU A 30 -9.33 -0.97 7.76
C GLU A 30 -8.96 -0.51 9.18
N TYR A 31 -7.74 -0.01 9.34
CA TYR A 31 -7.22 0.40 10.63
C TYR A 31 -6.02 1.32 10.41
N GLU A 32 -5.86 2.34 11.27
CA GLU A 32 -4.68 3.18 11.21
C GLU A 32 -4.29 3.69 12.60
N ARG A 33 -2.99 3.94 12.76
CA ARG A 33 -2.43 4.58 13.94
C ARG A 33 -1.69 5.83 13.46
N GLN A 34 -2.38 6.96 13.48
CA GLN A 34 -1.85 8.20 12.89
C GLN A 34 -0.56 8.66 13.56
N GLU A 35 -0.46 8.52 14.88
CA GLU A 35 0.73 8.93 15.63
C GLU A 35 1.96 8.12 15.21
N GLU A 36 1.76 6.86 14.86
CA GLU A 36 2.84 5.98 14.44
C GLU A 36 3.03 5.99 12.93
N LYS A 37 2.20 6.74 12.20
CA LYS A 37 2.22 6.82 10.73
C LYS A 37 2.13 5.44 10.10
N PHE A 38 1.16 4.67 10.57
CA PHE A 38 0.89 3.31 10.17
C PHE A 38 -0.54 3.20 9.67
N VAL A 39 -0.74 2.44 8.58
CA VAL A 39 -2.07 2.17 8.04
C VAL A 39 -2.16 0.73 7.56
N PHE A 40 -3.32 0.12 7.79
CA PHE A 40 -3.66 -1.21 7.28
C PHE A 40 -4.79 -1.04 6.26
N MET A 41 -4.54 -1.45 5.03
CA MET A 41 -5.46 -1.23 3.92
C MET A 41 -5.83 -2.55 3.26
N SER A 42 -7.01 -2.59 2.67
CA SER A 42 -7.49 -3.77 1.96
C SER A 42 -8.18 -3.40 0.66
N PHE A 43 -8.11 -4.31 -0.29
CA PHE A 43 -8.86 -4.24 -1.54
C PHE A 43 -9.26 -5.67 -1.91
N GLN A 44 -10.58 -5.93 -1.87
CA GLN A 44 -11.08 -7.30 -2.03
C GLN A 44 -10.38 -8.21 -1.01
N ASP A 45 -9.69 -9.26 -1.41
CA ASP A 45 -8.98 -10.15 -0.50
C ASP A 45 -7.51 -9.78 -0.30
N SER A 46 -7.06 -8.69 -0.91
CA SER A 46 -5.68 -8.23 -0.77
C SER A 46 -5.53 -7.32 0.44
N GLN A 47 -4.50 -7.52 1.24
CA GLN A 47 -4.25 -6.77 2.45
C GLN A 47 -2.79 -6.35 2.51
N PHE A 48 -2.56 -5.08 2.88
CA PHE A 48 -1.23 -4.51 3.03
C PHE A 48 -1.18 -3.62 4.26
N MET A 49 -0.02 -3.61 4.91
CA MET A 49 0.31 -2.65 5.94
C MET A 49 1.37 -1.70 5.40
N PHE A 50 1.25 -0.43 5.73
CA PHE A 50 2.25 0.58 5.36
C PHE A 50 2.66 1.35 6.60
N GLU A 51 3.96 1.59 6.74
CA GLU A 51 4.49 2.40 7.82
C GLU A 51 5.52 3.36 7.27
N GLN A 52 5.42 4.62 7.70
CA GLN A 52 6.41 5.62 7.27
C GLN A 52 7.75 5.32 7.94
N ILE A 53 8.82 5.47 7.18
CA ILE A 53 10.17 5.22 7.65
C ILE A 53 10.49 6.11 8.85
N HIS A 54 11.04 5.51 9.91
CA HIS A 54 11.54 6.23 11.08
C HIS A 54 12.64 5.40 11.74
N ASP A 55 13.42 6.08 12.59
CA ASP A 55 14.62 5.48 13.18
C ASP A 55 14.31 4.30 14.10
N GLU A 56 13.12 4.28 14.70
CA GLU A 56 12.72 3.24 15.64
C GLU A 56 12.01 2.06 14.98
N GLY A 57 11.83 2.10 13.66
CA GLY A 57 11.14 1.05 12.93
C GLY A 57 11.98 -0.20 12.80
N TRP A 58 11.31 -1.31 12.47
CA TRP A 58 11.98 -2.57 12.20
C TRP A 58 12.58 -2.51 10.80
N ASN A 59 13.88 -2.24 10.73
CA ASN A 59 14.58 -2.13 9.46
C ASN A 59 15.64 -3.23 9.38
N THR A 60 15.50 -4.11 8.38
CA THR A 60 16.45 -5.18 8.16
C THR A 60 17.66 -4.75 7.34
N GLY A 61 17.66 -3.52 6.84
CA GLY A 61 18.73 -2.96 6.06
C GLY A 61 18.49 -1.48 5.83
N GLU A 62 19.37 -0.85 5.06
CA GLU A 62 19.25 0.57 4.74
C GLU A 62 18.06 0.83 3.83
N LEU A 63 17.21 1.79 4.20
CA LEU A 63 16.03 2.16 3.44
C LEU A 63 16.32 3.37 2.57
N ILE A 64 16.67 3.13 1.31
CA ILE A 64 16.97 4.19 0.34
C ILE A 64 16.06 4.04 -0.88
N TYR A 65 15.82 5.15 -1.56
CA TYR A 65 15.00 5.16 -2.77
C TYR A 65 15.72 4.45 -3.92
N PRO A 66 15.03 3.64 -4.74
CA PRO A 66 13.64 3.23 -4.58
C PRO A 66 13.47 2.07 -3.61
N LEU A 67 12.43 2.13 -2.78
CA LEU A 67 12.09 1.05 -1.85
C LEU A 67 11.48 -0.13 -2.60
N GLY A 68 11.51 -1.30 -1.96
CA GLY A 68 10.86 -2.49 -2.51
C GLY A 68 11.61 -3.16 -3.64
N ARG A 69 12.90 -2.89 -3.79
CA ARG A 69 13.69 -3.52 -4.85
C ARG A 69 13.76 -5.03 -4.65
N GLY A 70 13.55 -5.76 -5.74
CA GLY A 70 13.59 -7.22 -5.70
C GLY A 70 12.27 -7.86 -5.28
N ILE A 71 11.23 -7.07 -5.10
CA ILE A 71 9.90 -7.57 -4.70
C ILE A 71 8.87 -7.08 -5.70
N ASN A 72 8.03 -8.00 -6.17
CA ASN A 72 6.88 -7.66 -7.01
C ASN A 72 5.63 -8.27 -6.39
N PHE A 73 4.54 -7.51 -6.43
CA PHE A 73 3.23 -8.01 -5.98
C PHE A 73 2.30 -8.11 -7.17
N SER A 74 1.59 -9.23 -7.25
CA SER A 74 0.57 -9.43 -8.26
C SER A 74 -0.78 -9.55 -7.56
N ILE A 75 -1.71 -8.70 -7.95
CA ILE A 75 -3.03 -8.66 -7.33
C ILE A 75 -4.07 -9.01 -8.38
N THR A 76 -4.83 -10.07 -8.13
CA THR A 76 -5.95 -10.44 -8.99
C THR A 76 -7.16 -9.62 -8.58
N VAL A 77 -7.78 -8.97 -9.55
CA VAL A 77 -8.97 -8.15 -9.32
C VAL A 77 -10.14 -8.69 -10.14
N ASP A 78 -11.36 -8.41 -9.66
CA ASP A 78 -12.57 -8.92 -10.30
C ASP A 78 -12.83 -8.29 -11.66
N ASP A 79 -12.51 -7.00 -11.81
CA ASP A 79 -12.76 -6.25 -13.04
C ASP A 79 -11.57 -5.39 -13.39
N ILE A 80 -10.66 -5.97 -14.17
CA ILE A 80 -9.42 -5.29 -14.55
C ILE A 80 -9.69 -4.09 -15.47
N GLU A 81 -10.71 -4.18 -16.33
CA GLU A 81 -11.02 -3.08 -17.23
C GLU A 81 -11.52 -1.87 -16.47
N ASN A 82 -12.36 -2.09 -15.47
CA ASN A 82 -12.88 -1.00 -14.64
C ASN A 82 -11.75 -0.36 -13.84
N LEU A 83 -10.86 -1.16 -13.29
CA LEU A 83 -9.70 -0.65 -12.55
C LEU A 83 -8.78 0.16 -13.47
N TYR A 84 -8.53 -0.34 -14.68
CA TYR A 84 -7.71 0.37 -15.66
C TYR A 84 -8.33 1.73 -16.01
N THR A 85 -9.63 1.77 -16.21
CA THR A 85 -10.35 3.00 -16.51
C THR A 85 -10.24 3.98 -15.34
N LEU A 86 -10.37 3.48 -14.11
CA LEU A 86 -10.24 4.30 -12.90
C LEU A 86 -8.85 4.91 -12.81
N VAL A 87 -7.81 4.12 -13.01
CA VAL A 87 -6.43 4.58 -12.95
C VAL A 87 -6.19 5.69 -13.99
N LYS A 88 -6.68 5.50 -15.21
CA LYS A 88 -6.54 6.52 -16.25
C LYS A 88 -7.31 7.79 -15.92
N SER A 89 -8.53 7.66 -15.38
CA SER A 89 -9.35 8.83 -15.04
C SER A 89 -8.72 9.64 -13.90
N LYS A 90 -7.96 9.02 -13.03
CA LYS A 90 -7.26 9.68 -11.92
C LYS A 90 -5.88 10.20 -12.32
N LYS A 91 -5.46 9.95 -13.55
CA LYS A 91 -4.14 10.36 -14.07
C LYS A 91 -2.98 9.82 -13.26
N LEU A 92 -3.12 8.59 -12.77
CA LEU A 92 -2.06 7.92 -12.05
C LEU A 92 -1.04 7.34 -13.04
N GLU A 93 0.22 7.22 -12.59
CA GLU A 93 1.26 6.61 -13.42
C GLU A 93 1.01 5.12 -13.58
N ILE A 94 1.18 4.62 -14.80
CA ILE A 94 1.02 3.21 -15.15
C ILE A 94 2.35 2.72 -15.72
N TYR A 95 2.84 1.63 -15.14
CA TYR A 95 4.08 1.01 -15.60
C TYR A 95 3.80 -0.30 -16.30
#